data_cbe2beda0e6c761d6c2171f0ca7f7d50
#
_entry.id   cbe2beda0e6c761d6c2171f0ca7f7d50
#
_cell.length_a   1.000
_cell.length_b   1.000
_cell.length_c   1.000
_cell.angle_alpha   90.00
_cell.angle_beta   90.00
_cell.angle_gamma   90.00
#
_symmetry.space_group_name_H-M   'P 1'
#
loop_
_entity.id
_entity.type
_entity.pdbx_description
1 polymer ?
#
loop_
_entity_poly.entity_id
_entity_poly.type
_entity_poly.pdbx_seq_one_letter_code
_entity_poly.pdbx_strand_id
1 'polypeptide(L)' 'MKLDDWLNLPNPDGSRKRRDEFAARIGVTPQMISQYCAERYWPGKERMEAIVRETAGAVTPNDFIELPQDAAQ' A
#
# COMPACT_ATOMS: atom_id res chain seq x y z
N MET A 1 0.04 -4.98 8.35
CA MET A 1 0.06 -3.52 8.56
C MET A 1 -0.60 -2.85 7.38
N LYS A 2 -1.41 -1.86 7.62
CA LYS A 2 -2.04 -1.12 6.53
C LYS A 2 -1.02 -0.27 5.81
N LEU A 3 -1.25 -0.04 4.52
CA LEU A 3 -0.32 0.73 3.71
C LEU A 3 -0.11 2.13 4.27
N ASP A 4 -1.17 2.78 4.73
CA ASP A 4 -1.06 4.11 5.31
C ASP A 4 -0.15 4.11 6.53
N ASP A 5 -0.30 3.13 7.38
CA ASP A 5 0.54 3.01 8.57
C ASP A 5 2.00 2.77 8.18
N TRP A 6 2.22 1.93 7.19
CA TRP A 6 3.58 1.63 6.74
C TRP A 6 4.25 2.88 6.17
N LEU A 7 3.49 3.66 5.40
CA LEU A 7 4.05 4.88 4.79
C LEU A 7 4.37 5.95 5.82
N ASN A 8 3.77 5.87 6.99
CA ASN A 8 4.04 6.83 8.07
C ASN A 8 5.22 6.42 8.93
N LEU A 9 5.75 5.20 8.75
CA LEU A 9 6.93 4.77 9.49
C LEU A 9 8.18 5.41 8.88
N PRO A 10 9.18 5.71 9.70
CA PRO A 10 10.44 6.23 9.17
C PRO A 10 11.21 5.13 8.44
N ASN A 11 12.05 5.54 7.53
CA ASN A 11 12.99 4.64 6.91
C ASN A 11 14.05 4.20 7.92
N PRO A 12 14.79 3.11 7.64
CA PRO A 12 15.85 2.68 8.56
C PRO A 12 16.90 3.74 8.85
N ASP A 13 17.12 4.67 7.93
CA ASP A 13 18.08 5.75 8.13
C ASP A 13 17.47 6.96 8.84
N GLY A 14 16.20 6.87 9.24
CA GLY A 14 15.54 7.94 9.96
C GLY A 14 14.82 8.94 9.08
N SER A 15 14.95 8.85 7.77
CA SER A 15 14.27 9.77 6.87
C SER A 15 12.81 9.36 6.71
N ARG A 16 12.01 10.26 6.16
CA ARG A 16 10.62 9.98 5.89
C ARG A 16 10.45 9.24 4.59
N LYS A 17 9.49 8.30 4.56
CA LYS A 17 9.11 7.65 3.32
C LYS A 17 8.39 8.65 2.44
N ARG A 18 8.59 8.53 1.14
CA ARG A 18 7.98 9.41 0.16
C ARG A 18 6.96 8.63 -0.66
N ARG A 19 5.75 9.15 -0.70
CA ARG A 19 4.68 8.49 -1.44
C ARG A 19 4.94 8.50 -2.94
N ASP A 20 5.53 9.58 -3.45
CA ASP A 20 5.83 9.65 -4.87
C ASP A 20 6.87 8.61 -5.28
N GLU A 21 7.88 8.41 -4.46
CA GLU A 21 8.86 7.36 -4.73
C GLU A 21 8.24 5.98 -4.68
N PHE A 22 7.44 5.74 -3.66
CA PHE A 22 6.79 4.44 -3.52
C PHE A 22 5.87 4.19 -4.70
N ALA A 23 5.11 5.21 -5.11
CA ALA A 23 4.22 5.09 -6.25
C ALA A 23 4.99 4.72 -7.51
N ALA A 24 6.14 5.36 -7.73
CA ALA A 24 6.94 5.05 -8.90
C ALA A 24 7.44 3.61 -8.87
N ARG A 25 7.78 3.10 -7.69
CA ARG A 25 8.30 1.74 -7.57
C ARG A 25 7.24 0.70 -7.88
N ILE A 26 5.98 0.98 -7.59
CA ILE A 26 4.92 0.03 -7.88
C ILE A 26 4.15 0.38 -9.15
N GLY A 27 4.57 1.47 -9.84
CA GLY A 27 4.02 1.78 -11.15
C GLY A 27 2.69 2.50 -11.14
N VAL A 28 2.42 3.30 -10.10
CA VAL A 28 1.18 4.08 -10.01
C VAL A 28 1.52 5.53 -9.72
N THR A 29 0.51 6.39 -9.70
CA THR A 29 0.69 7.79 -9.36
C THR A 29 0.58 7.98 -7.85
N PRO A 30 1.13 9.09 -7.32
CA PRO A 30 0.94 9.39 -5.89
C PRO A 30 -0.53 9.53 -5.50
N GLN A 31 -1.36 10.01 -6.43
CA GLN A 31 -2.80 10.07 -6.17
C GLN A 31 -3.38 8.69 -5.93
N MET A 32 -2.94 7.70 -6.69
CA MET A 32 -3.42 6.35 -6.51
C MET A 32 -3.01 5.80 -5.15
N ILE A 33 -1.81 6.14 -4.68
CA ILE A 33 -1.39 5.75 -3.34
C ILE A 33 -2.36 6.30 -2.30
N SER A 34 -2.77 7.56 -2.46
CA SER A 34 -3.74 8.16 -1.53
C SER A 34 -5.07 7.40 -1.57
N GLN A 35 -5.49 6.96 -2.75
CA GLN A 35 -6.73 6.20 -2.86
C GLN A 35 -6.61 4.84 -2.18
N TYR A 36 -5.48 4.19 -2.32
CA TYR A 36 -5.25 2.93 -1.63
C TYR A 36 -5.26 3.13 -0.10
N CYS A 37 -4.62 4.19 0.36
CA CYS A 37 -4.59 4.49 1.80
C CYS A 37 -5.98 4.82 2.34
N ALA A 38 -6.80 5.47 1.52
CA ALA A 38 -8.17 5.78 1.89
C ALA A 38 -9.11 4.58 1.73
N GLU A 39 -8.59 3.47 1.23
CA GLU A 39 -9.35 2.24 1.04
C GLU A 39 -10.50 2.42 0.06
N ARG A 40 -10.29 3.29 -0.92
CA ARG A 40 -11.30 3.52 -1.96
C ARG A 40 -11.13 2.58 -3.14
N TYR A 41 -9.90 2.16 -3.40
CA TYR A 41 -9.59 1.25 -4.49
C TYR A 41 -8.70 0.15 -3.98
N TRP A 42 -8.82 -1.00 -4.58
CA TRP A 42 -7.94 -2.13 -4.29
C TRP A 42 -6.88 -2.21 -5.36
N PRO A 43 -5.63 -2.45 -4.98
CA PRO A 43 -4.59 -2.71 -5.98
C PRO A 43 -4.95 -3.98 -6.75
N GLY A 44 -4.68 -3.97 -8.04
CA GLY A 44 -4.78 -5.21 -8.80
C GLY A 44 -3.69 -6.17 -8.38
N LYS A 45 -3.75 -7.38 -8.95
CA LYS A 45 -2.82 -8.43 -8.54
C LYS A 45 -1.36 -7.99 -8.67
N GLU A 46 -1.01 -7.39 -9.80
CA GLU A 46 0.37 -6.96 -10.03
C GLU A 46 0.80 -5.89 -9.06
N ARG A 47 -0.09 -4.93 -8.81
CA ARG A 47 0.22 -3.85 -7.88
C ARG A 47 0.32 -4.39 -6.45
N MET A 48 -0.53 -5.35 -6.12
CA MET A 48 -0.50 -5.95 -4.79
C MET A 48 0.83 -6.68 -4.58
N GLU A 49 1.28 -7.43 -5.57
CA GLU A 49 2.55 -8.12 -5.48
C GLU A 49 3.69 -7.12 -5.32
N ALA A 50 3.62 -6.01 -6.05
CA ALA A 50 4.63 -4.98 -5.94
C ALA A 50 4.64 -4.35 -4.54
N ILE A 51 3.46 -4.10 -3.99
CA ILE A 51 3.34 -3.54 -2.65
C ILE A 51 3.96 -4.47 -1.62
N VAL A 52 3.64 -5.76 -1.70
CA VAL A 52 4.21 -6.73 -0.77
C VAL A 52 5.72 -6.75 -0.90
N ARG A 53 6.24 -6.75 -2.13
CA ARG A 53 7.67 -6.78 -2.36
C ARG A 53 8.35 -5.53 -1.81
N GLU A 54 7.81 -4.36 -2.12
CA GLU A 54 8.44 -3.10 -1.73
C GLU A 54 8.36 -2.84 -0.24
N THR A 55 7.39 -3.45 0.43
CA THR A 55 7.26 -3.31 1.88
C THR A 55 7.89 -4.47 2.62
N ALA A 56 8.55 -5.38 1.89
CA ALA A 56 9.19 -6.57 2.47
C ALA A 56 8.19 -7.39 3.30
N GLY A 57 6.96 -7.45 2.84
CA GLY A 57 5.93 -8.25 3.49
C GLY A 57 5.21 -7.57 4.64
N ALA A 58 5.56 -6.33 4.95
CA ALA A 58 4.90 -5.62 6.04
C ALA A 58 3.45 -5.31 5.69
N VAL A 59 3.18 -5.01 4.43
CA VAL A 59 1.82 -4.78 3.94
C VAL A 59 1.45 -5.96 3.07
N THR A 60 0.36 -6.62 3.39
CA THR A 60 -0.06 -7.85 2.73
C THR A 60 -1.44 -7.66 2.12
N PRO A 61 -1.87 -8.56 1.23
CA PRO A 61 -3.23 -8.49 0.71
C PRO A 61 -4.29 -8.51 1.82
N ASN A 62 -4.03 -9.19 2.92
CA ASN A 62 -4.98 -9.22 4.03
C ASN A 62 -5.24 -7.85 4.61
N ASP A 63 -4.28 -6.94 4.50
CA ASP A 63 -4.46 -5.60 5.04
C ASP A 63 -5.44 -4.79 4.22
N PHE A 64 -5.75 -5.23 3.01
CA PHE A 64 -6.76 -4.61 2.17
C PHE A 64 -8.09 -5.35 2.23
N ILE A 65 -8.11 -6.56 2.75
CA ILE A 65 -9.27 -7.42 2.73
C ILE A 65 -10.19 -7.20 3.94
N GLU A 66 -9.72 -6.49 4.95
CA GLU A 66 -10.54 -6.28 6.12
C GLU A 66 -11.72 -5.35 5.86
N LEU A 67 -11.84 -4.84 4.64
CA LEU A 67 -13.03 -4.11 4.26
C LEU A 67 -14.22 -5.06 4.23
N PRO A 68 -15.42 -4.56 4.42
CA PRO A 68 -16.60 -5.42 4.56
C PRO A 68 -17.08 -6.03 3.25
N GLN A 69 -16.18 -6.30 2.35
CA GLN A 69 -16.54 -6.94 1.10
C GLN A 69 -16.78 -8.43 1.30
N ASP A 70 -16.54 -8.92 2.48
CA ASP A 70 -16.94 -10.28 2.75
C ASP A 70 -18.42 -10.47 2.46
N ALA A 71 -19.15 -9.39 2.45
CA ALA A 71 -20.51 -9.43 2.01
C ALA A 71 -20.63 -9.94 0.58
N ALA A 72 -19.55 -9.88 -0.15
CA ALA A 72 -19.55 -10.35 -1.53
C ALA A 72 -19.48 -11.87 -1.65
N GLN A 73 -19.23 -12.54 -0.58
CA GLN A 73 -19.12 -14.00 -0.66
C GLN A 73 -20.40 -14.71 -0.78
#